data_0b9f08cef65eccfbf116cc49ea9e8feb
#
_entry.id   0b9f08cef65eccfbf116cc49ea9e8feb
#
_cell.length_a   1.000
_cell.length_b   1.000
_cell.length_c   1.000
_cell.angle_alpha   90.00
_cell.angle_beta   90.00
_cell.angle_gamma   90.00
#
_symmetry.space_group_name_H-M   'P 1'
#
loop_
_entity.id
_entity.type
_entity.pdbx_description
1 polymer ?
#
loop_
_entity_poly.entity_id
_entity_poly.type
_entity_poly.pdbx_seq_one_letter_code
_entity_poly.pdbx_strand_id
1 'polypeptide(L)'
;MSEATPIAPGGPRASKQPAISFEFFPPKTEEMERNLWDTINRLAPLAPNFVSVTYGAGGSTRERTHSTIARILGETQLLPAAHLTCVGAARGEIDDIVARYHETGVRHIVALRGDPPGGIGTPFATHPDGYQTSSELVAGIKKRFPDIEVSVSAYPEKHPDSPTVEADIDMLKAKVEAGATRAITQFFFDNELYLRYRDRVRTRGIDIPIVPGILPVQNFKQTKAFAERCGASVPAWWAERFAGLNDDPATRKLIAAAVAAEQVLDLVDHGVTDFHFYTMNRADLVYAICHLLGLRPKTQQATDAVVELPSGKREMSTQG
;
A
#
# COMPACT_ATOMS: atom_id res chain seq x y z
N MET A 1 49.78 9.89 15.35
CA MET A 1 48.71 9.15 16.03
C MET A 1 47.50 10.04 15.99
N SER A 2 46.60 9.76 15.06
CA SER A 2 45.34 10.53 14.87
C SER A 2 44.28 9.88 15.77
N GLU A 3 43.81 10.60 16.76
CA GLU A 3 42.70 10.14 17.64
C GLU A 3 41.41 10.14 16.82
N ALA A 4 40.80 8.96 16.66
CA ALA A 4 39.47 8.81 16.10
C ALA A 4 38.45 9.40 17.09
N THR A 5 37.75 10.44 16.67
CA THR A 5 36.61 11.02 17.40
C THR A 5 35.51 9.98 17.51
N PRO A 6 34.98 9.66 18.71
CA PRO A 6 33.89 8.71 18.85
C PRO A 6 32.62 9.28 18.21
N ILE A 7 32.00 8.51 17.32
CA ILE A 7 30.66 8.80 16.80
C ILE A 7 29.69 8.69 17.98
N ALA A 8 29.14 9.82 18.41
CA ALA A 8 28.08 9.81 19.41
C ALA A 8 26.88 9.01 18.92
N PRO A 9 26.29 8.12 19.75
CA PRO A 9 25.05 7.46 19.39
C PRO A 9 23.97 8.53 19.18
N GLY A 10 23.34 8.54 18.00
CA GLY A 10 22.29 9.49 17.67
C GLY A 10 21.23 9.50 18.76
N GLY A 11 20.94 10.67 19.31
CA GLY A 11 19.87 10.86 20.28
C GLY A 11 18.50 10.42 19.70
N PRO A 12 17.47 10.28 20.53
CA PRO A 12 16.16 9.80 20.09
C PRO A 12 15.65 10.69 18.95
N ARG A 13 15.40 10.08 17.79
CA ARG A 13 14.78 10.73 16.64
C ARG A 13 13.40 11.23 17.07
N ALA A 14 13.28 12.52 17.37
CA ALA A 14 12.00 13.19 17.58
C ALA A 14 11.33 13.42 16.21
N SER A 15 11.10 12.37 15.44
CA SER A 15 10.34 12.44 14.21
C SER A 15 8.92 11.96 14.46
N LYS A 16 7.96 12.69 13.90
CA LYS A 16 6.57 12.24 13.80
C LYS A 16 6.56 10.82 13.25
N GLN A 17 5.86 9.90 13.92
CA GLN A 17 5.77 8.52 13.46
C GLN A 17 5.30 8.50 12.00
N PRO A 18 5.93 7.71 11.12
CA PRO A 18 5.53 7.65 9.72
C PRO A 18 4.11 7.08 9.59
N ALA A 19 3.40 7.59 8.61
CA ALA A 19 2.12 7.03 8.20
C ALA A 19 2.34 5.75 7.41
N ILE A 20 1.47 4.77 7.60
CA ILE A 20 1.58 3.47 6.93
C ILE A 20 0.27 3.09 6.25
N SER A 21 0.39 2.30 5.21
CA SER A 21 -0.72 1.61 4.54
C SER A 21 -0.28 0.22 4.08
N PHE A 22 -1.25 -0.68 3.92
CA PHE A 22 -0.98 -2.08 3.59
C PHE A 22 -1.75 -2.51 2.35
N GLU A 23 -1.12 -3.32 1.51
CA GLU A 23 -1.79 -3.97 0.39
C GLU A 23 -2.04 -5.44 0.67
N PHE A 24 -3.24 -5.89 0.34
CA PHE A 24 -3.69 -7.28 0.44
C PHE A 24 -4.18 -7.81 -0.90
N PHE A 25 -4.11 -9.13 -1.06
CA PHE A 25 -4.63 -9.85 -2.22
C PHE A 25 -5.94 -10.56 -1.85
N PRO A 26 -6.98 -10.49 -2.69
CA PRO A 26 -8.20 -11.22 -2.44
C PRO A 26 -7.94 -12.75 -2.49
N PRO A 27 -8.46 -13.51 -1.52
CA PRO A 27 -8.17 -14.94 -1.40
C PRO A 27 -8.83 -15.75 -2.51
N LYS A 28 -8.22 -16.88 -2.88
CA LYS A 28 -8.75 -17.84 -3.87
C LYS A 28 -9.25 -19.12 -3.22
N THR A 29 -8.78 -19.42 -2.02
CA THR A 29 -9.12 -20.61 -1.25
C THR A 29 -9.40 -20.23 0.20
N GLU A 30 -10.06 -21.11 0.94
CA GLU A 30 -10.31 -20.92 2.38
C GLU A 30 -9.01 -20.77 3.20
N GLU A 31 -7.96 -21.50 2.83
CA GLU A 31 -6.65 -21.34 3.48
C GLU A 31 -6.08 -19.94 3.25
N MET A 32 -6.14 -19.44 2.01
CA MET A 32 -5.71 -18.06 1.71
C MET A 32 -6.57 -17.04 2.44
N GLU A 33 -7.85 -17.32 2.64
CA GLU A 33 -8.75 -16.44 3.39
C GLU A 33 -8.35 -16.40 4.87
N ARG A 34 -8.10 -17.53 5.51
CA ARG A 34 -7.58 -17.58 6.88
C ARG A 34 -6.28 -16.78 7.01
N ASN A 35 -5.33 -17.01 6.11
CA ASN A 35 -4.04 -16.30 6.12
C ASN A 35 -4.21 -14.77 5.93
N LEU A 36 -5.15 -14.33 5.09
CA LEU A 36 -5.48 -12.92 4.92
C LEU A 36 -6.02 -12.33 6.22
N TRP A 37 -6.98 -12.99 6.87
CA TRP A 37 -7.58 -12.50 8.11
C TRP A 37 -6.60 -12.50 9.27
N ASP A 38 -5.75 -13.50 9.40
CA ASP A 38 -4.66 -13.53 10.38
C ASP A 38 -3.70 -12.34 10.16
N THR A 39 -3.41 -12.03 8.90
CA THR A 39 -2.57 -10.87 8.53
C THR A 39 -3.25 -9.56 8.88
N ILE A 40 -4.53 -9.39 8.52
CA ILE A 40 -5.32 -8.19 8.84
C ILE A 40 -5.39 -7.99 10.36
N ASN A 41 -5.76 -9.03 11.11
CA ASN A 41 -5.89 -8.97 12.56
C ASN A 41 -4.57 -8.59 13.25
N ARG A 42 -3.44 -9.02 12.70
CA ARG A 42 -2.12 -8.67 13.25
C ARG A 42 -1.69 -7.25 12.91
N LEU A 43 -2.05 -6.73 11.74
CA LEU A 43 -1.61 -5.42 11.26
C LEU A 43 -2.60 -4.28 11.59
N ALA A 44 -3.89 -4.56 11.71
CA ALA A 44 -4.92 -3.55 12.01
C ALA A 44 -4.64 -2.74 13.29
N PRO A 45 -4.13 -3.32 14.40
CA PRO A 45 -3.82 -2.56 15.61
C PRO A 45 -2.72 -1.49 15.41
N LEU A 46 -1.92 -1.56 14.33
CA LEU A 46 -0.95 -0.52 13.98
C LEU A 46 -1.62 0.74 13.44
N ALA A 47 -2.93 0.74 13.26
CA ALA A 47 -3.75 1.84 12.79
C ALA A 47 -3.24 2.46 11.47
N PRO A 48 -3.18 1.68 10.38
CA PRO A 48 -2.80 2.20 9.08
C PRO A 48 -3.78 3.26 8.60
N ASN A 49 -3.30 4.22 7.77
CA ASN A 49 -4.15 5.25 7.18
C ASN A 49 -5.22 4.64 6.27
N PHE A 50 -4.87 3.58 5.57
CA PHE A 50 -5.80 2.77 4.77
C PHE A 50 -5.19 1.40 4.49
N VAL A 51 -6.01 0.49 3.99
CA VAL A 51 -5.56 -0.78 3.44
C VAL A 51 -6.08 -0.92 2.02
N SER A 52 -5.27 -1.40 1.08
CA SER A 52 -5.73 -1.62 -0.29
C SER A 52 -5.95 -3.10 -0.58
N VAL A 53 -6.91 -3.40 -1.45
CA VAL A 53 -7.17 -4.76 -1.93
C VAL A 53 -7.00 -4.79 -3.43
N THR A 54 -6.10 -5.66 -3.91
CA THR A 54 -5.75 -5.74 -5.32
C THR A 54 -6.92 -6.24 -6.18
N TYR A 55 -6.87 -5.85 -7.46
CA TYR A 55 -7.83 -6.22 -8.48
C TYR A 55 -7.09 -6.99 -9.59
N GLY A 56 -7.51 -8.19 -9.89
CA GLY A 56 -6.81 -9.01 -10.88
C GLY A 56 -6.85 -8.43 -12.28
N ALA A 57 -5.84 -8.73 -13.07
CA ALA A 57 -5.75 -8.32 -14.47
C ALA A 57 -7.05 -8.64 -15.22
N GLY A 58 -7.56 -7.64 -15.98
CA GLY A 58 -8.81 -7.77 -16.72
C GLY A 58 -10.06 -8.03 -15.86
N GLY A 59 -10.02 -7.68 -14.55
CA GLY A 59 -11.16 -7.87 -13.65
C GLY A 59 -11.39 -9.31 -13.17
N SER A 60 -10.40 -10.19 -13.32
CA SER A 60 -10.52 -11.63 -12.99
C SER A 60 -10.80 -11.93 -11.51
N THR A 61 -10.62 -10.96 -10.61
CA THR A 61 -10.91 -11.08 -9.18
C THR A 61 -12.02 -10.15 -8.70
N ARG A 62 -12.79 -9.55 -9.60
CA ARG A 62 -13.80 -8.51 -9.30
C ARG A 62 -14.66 -8.86 -8.07
N GLU A 63 -15.34 -10.00 -8.11
CA GLU A 63 -16.24 -10.39 -7.02
C GLU A 63 -15.50 -10.69 -5.71
N ARG A 64 -14.33 -11.33 -5.79
CA ARG A 64 -13.50 -11.59 -4.60
C ARG A 64 -12.96 -10.31 -3.97
N THR A 65 -12.53 -9.35 -4.80
CA THR A 65 -12.09 -8.04 -4.33
C THR A 65 -13.23 -7.31 -3.63
N HIS A 66 -14.42 -7.32 -4.24
CA HIS A 66 -15.60 -6.68 -3.67
C HIS A 66 -16.00 -7.33 -2.32
N SER A 67 -16.08 -8.67 -2.25
CA SER A 67 -16.42 -9.38 -1.01
C SER A 67 -15.39 -9.16 0.10
N THR A 68 -14.10 -9.16 -0.24
CA THR A 68 -13.03 -8.86 0.72
C THR A 68 -13.15 -7.44 1.29
N ILE A 69 -13.41 -6.45 0.43
CA ILE A 69 -13.60 -5.04 0.84
C ILE A 69 -14.84 -4.89 1.72
N ALA A 70 -15.97 -5.47 1.31
CA ALA A 70 -17.21 -5.42 2.09
C ALA A 70 -17.02 -6.04 3.49
N ARG A 71 -16.28 -7.13 3.57
CA ARG A 71 -15.96 -7.79 4.83
C ARG A 71 -15.02 -6.94 5.70
N ILE A 72 -13.99 -6.29 5.12
CA ILE A 72 -13.12 -5.35 5.86
C ILE A 72 -13.95 -4.21 6.45
N LEU A 73 -14.87 -3.62 5.67
CA LEU A 73 -15.77 -2.56 6.13
C LEU A 73 -16.70 -3.02 7.25
N GLY A 74 -17.24 -4.24 7.16
CA GLY A 74 -18.20 -4.75 8.13
C GLY A 74 -17.59 -5.28 9.43
N GLU A 75 -16.35 -5.80 9.38
CA GLU A 75 -15.74 -6.52 10.51
C GLU A 75 -14.58 -5.75 11.17
N THR A 76 -14.12 -4.62 10.59
CA THR A 76 -12.97 -3.87 11.08
C THR A 76 -13.23 -2.36 11.07
N GLN A 77 -12.31 -1.59 11.71
CA GLN A 77 -12.29 -0.13 11.63
C GLN A 77 -11.32 0.38 10.53
N LEU A 78 -10.84 -0.51 9.68
CA LEU A 78 -9.92 -0.16 8.61
C LEU A 78 -10.66 0.56 7.48
N LEU A 79 -9.96 1.48 6.83
CA LEU A 79 -10.45 2.19 5.65
C LEU A 79 -9.94 1.47 4.39
N PRO A 80 -10.76 0.70 3.68
CA PRO A 80 -10.31 0.01 2.49
C PRO A 80 -10.26 0.93 1.27
N ALA A 81 -9.20 0.77 0.48
CA ALA A 81 -9.04 1.29 -0.86
C ALA A 81 -9.22 0.16 -1.89
N ALA A 82 -10.15 0.32 -2.80
CA ALA A 82 -10.37 -0.67 -3.86
C ALA A 82 -9.41 -0.42 -5.02
N HIS A 83 -8.61 -1.41 -5.42
CA HIS A 83 -7.96 -1.33 -6.73
C HIS A 83 -9.00 -1.45 -7.85
N LEU A 84 -8.83 -0.65 -8.88
CA LEU A 84 -9.69 -0.67 -10.06
C LEU A 84 -8.84 -0.46 -11.31
N THR A 85 -9.04 -1.31 -12.31
CA THR A 85 -8.39 -1.19 -13.61
C THR A 85 -9.39 -0.84 -14.69
N CYS A 86 -8.96 -0.11 -15.71
CA CYS A 86 -9.81 0.24 -16.86
C CYS A 86 -9.61 -0.68 -18.07
N VAL A 87 -8.63 -1.59 -18.02
CA VAL A 87 -8.36 -2.48 -19.15
C VAL A 87 -9.53 -3.45 -19.42
N GLY A 88 -9.88 -3.61 -20.69
CA GLY A 88 -10.79 -4.66 -21.15
C GLY A 88 -12.27 -4.47 -20.80
N ALA A 89 -12.68 -3.29 -20.29
CA ALA A 89 -14.07 -3.00 -19.93
C ALA A 89 -14.56 -1.67 -20.51
N ALA A 90 -15.85 -1.61 -20.80
CA ALA A 90 -16.50 -0.38 -21.23
C ALA A 90 -16.60 0.63 -20.07
N ARG A 91 -16.67 1.95 -20.38
CA ARG A 91 -16.81 3.01 -19.36
C ARG A 91 -17.99 2.78 -18.44
N GLY A 92 -19.15 2.38 -19.00
CA GLY A 92 -20.36 2.11 -18.22
C GLY A 92 -20.15 1.01 -17.18
N GLU A 93 -19.48 -0.09 -17.55
CA GLU A 93 -19.16 -1.17 -16.60
C GLU A 93 -18.27 -0.71 -15.47
N ILE A 94 -17.23 0.10 -15.77
CA ILE A 94 -16.34 0.65 -14.76
C ILE A 94 -17.08 1.63 -13.85
N ASP A 95 -17.91 2.48 -14.42
CA ASP A 95 -18.75 3.44 -13.69
C ASP A 95 -19.71 2.75 -12.72
N ASP A 96 -20.32 1.63 -13.14
CA ASP A 96 -21.21 0.82 -12.30
C ASP A 96 -20.44 0.14 -11.16
N ILE A 97 -19.20 -0.30 -11.41
CA ILE A 97 -18.33 -0.84 -10.35
C ILE A 97 -18.00 0.23 -9.33
N VAL A 98 -17.64 1.44 -9.75
CA VAL A 98 -17.37 2.57 -8.85
C VAL A 98 -18.60 2.92 -8.02
N ALA A 99 -19.79 2.95 -8.65
CA ALA A 99 -21.05 3.20 -7.95
C ALA A 99 -21.31 2.13 -6.86
N ARG A 100 -21.14 0.86 -7.17
CA ARG A 100 -21.27 -0.24 -6.20
C ARG A 100 -20.28 -0.10 -5.04
N TYR A 101 -19.02 0.27 -5.30
CA TYR A 101 -18.05 0.53 -4.24
C TYR A 101 -18.48 1.71 -3.37
N HIS A 102 -18.93 2.80 -3.98
CA HIS A 102 -19.40 3.98 -3.24
C HIS A 102 -20.62 3.65 -2.36
N GLU A 103 -21.61 2.91 -2.88
CA GLU A 103 -22.79 2.41 -2.15
C GLU A 103 -22.41 1.50 -0.99
N THR A 104 -21.38 0.67 -1.14
CA THR A 104 -20.85 -0.19 -0.07
C THR A 104 -20.11 0.61 1.02
N GLY A 105 -19.82 1.89 0.80
CA GLY A 105 -19.11 2.75 1.75
C GLY A 105 -17.63 2.97 1.46
N VAL A 106 -17.11 2.45 0.33
CA VAL A 106 -15.74 2.74 -0.11
C VAL A 106 -15.61 4.23 -0.46
N ARG A 107 -14.55 4.86 0.05
CA ARG A 107 -14.24 6.28 -0.22
C ARG A 107 -12.82 6.47 -0.74
N HIS A 108 -12.13 5.37 -1.09
CA HIS A 108 -10.79 5.41 -1.64
C HIS A 108 -10.63 4.37 -2.75
N ILE A 109 -10.13 4.78 -3.91
CA ILE A 109 -9.84 3.91 -5.06
C ILE A 109 -8.37 4.06 -5.43
N VAL A 110 -7.70 2.93 -5.71
CA VAL A 110 -6.39 2.89 -6.37
C VAL A 110 -6.66 2.66 -7.86
N ALA A 111 -6.60 3.74 -8.64
CA ALA A 111 -6.91 3.73 -10.07
C ALA A 111 -5.69 3.35 -10.91
N LEU A 112 -5.80 2.27 -11.66
CA LEU A 112 -4.75 1.67 -12.46
C LEU A 112 -5.18 1.52 -13.93
N ARG A 113 -4.21 1.45 -14.84
CA ARG A 113 -4.50 1.06 -16.23
C ARG A 113 -4.94 -0.41 -16.29
N GLY A 114 -4.25 -1.25 -15.57
CA GLY A 114 -4.31 -2.70 -15.63
C GLY A 114 -3.40 -3.27 -16.70
N ASP A 115 -3.10 -4.56 -16.58
CA ASP A 115 -2.29 -5.30 -17.55
C ASP A 115 -3.17 -5.92 -18.62
N PRO A 116 -2.66 -6.10 -19.84
CA PRO A 116 -3.40 -6.81 -20.89
C PRO A 116 -3.67 -8.27 -20.48
N PRO A 117 -4.67 -8.95 -21.04
CA PRO A 117 -5.01 -10.33 -20.67
C PRO A 117 -3.85 -11.33 -20.78
N GLY A 118 -2.90 -11.07 -21.67
CA GLY A 118 -1.69 -11.88 -21.82
C GLY A 118 -0.57 -11.55 -20.82
N GLY A 119 -0.77 -10.57 -19.92
CA GLY A 119 0.21 -10.10 -18.96
C GLY A 119 1.20 -9.06 -19.51
N ILE A 120 2.12 -8.63 -18.65
CA ILE A 120 3.15 -7.62 -18.98
C ILE A 120 3.98 -8.11 -20.18
N GLY A 121 4.23 -7.22 -21.14
CA GLY A 121 5.00 -7.51 -22.37
C GLY A 121 4.14 -7.98 -23.54
N THR A 122 2.83 -8.18 -23.38
CA THR A 122 1.90 -8.38 -24.49
C THR A 122 1.33 -7.03 -24.96
N PRO A 123 0.91 -6.91 -26.24
CA PRO A 123 0.35 -5.65 -26.74
C PRO A 123 -0.86 -5.22 -25.88
N PHE A 124 -0.79 -3.97 -25.40
CA PHE A 124 -1.90 -3.37 -24.69
C PHE A 124 -2.95 -2.88 -25.67
N ALA A 125 -4.19 -3.29 -25.45
CA ALA A 125 -5.35 -2.80 -26.20
C ALA A 125 -6.44 -2.33 -25.24
N THR A 126 -6.93 -1.13 -25.46
CA THR A 126 -8.08 -0.60 -24.71
C THR A 126 -9.39 -1.14 -25.28
N HIS A 127 -10.42 -1.18 -24.45
CA HIS A 127 -11.78 -1.38 -24.96
C HIS A 127 -12.21 -0.17 -25.79
N PRO A 128 -12.82 -0.31 -26.99
CA PRO A 128 -13.21 0.83 -27.83
C PRO A 128 -14.03 1.89 -27.09
N ASP A 129 -14.99 1.43 -26.26
CA ASP A 129 -15.85 2.30 -25.45
C ASP A 129 -15.34 2.46 -24.00
N GLY A 130 -14.07 2.08 -23.73
CA GLY A 130 -13.47 2.12 -22.40
C GLY A 130 -12.75 3.43 -22.09
N TYR A 131 -12.25 3.53 -20.86
CA TYR A 131 -11.24 4.52 -20.49
C TYR A 131 -9.91 4.14 -21.16
N GLN A 132 -9.34 5.06 -21.91
CA GLN A 132 -8.13 4.79 -22.71
C GLN A 132 -6.86 4.86 -21.84
N THR A 133 -6.89 5.65 -20.76
CA THR A 133 -5.78 5.86 -19.86
C THR A 133 -6.24 5.83 -18.39
N SER A 134 -5.31 5.62 -17.46
CA SER A 134 -5.59 5.76 -16.04
C SER A 134 -5.95 7.20 -15.63
N SER A 135 -5.48 8.23 -16.36
CA SER A 135 -5.90 9.62 -16.12
C SER A 135 -7.37 9.86 -16.50
N GLU A 136 -7.85 9.26 -17.60
CA GLU A 136 -9.28 9.31 -17.94
C GLU A 136 -10.14 8.59 -16.90
N LEU A 137 -9.67 7.44 -16.38
CA LEU A 137 -10.35 6.74 -15.29
C LEU A 137 -10.46 7.62 -14.04
N VAL A 138 -9.37 8.29 -13.64
CA VAL A 138 -9.38 9.23 -12.51
C VAL A 138 -10.40 10.33 -12.73
N ALA A 139 -10.38 10.97 -13.92
CA ALA A 139 -11.35 12.02 -14.27
C ALA A 139 -12.80 11.52 -14.21
N GLY A 140 -13.06 10.31 -14.70
CA GLY A 140 -14.38 9.68 -14.64
C GLY A 140 -14.87 9.46 -13.21
N ILE A 141 -14.01 8.92 -12.34
CA ILE A 141 -14.30 8.70 -10.92
C ILE A 141 -14.60 10.04 -10.24
N LYS A 142 -13.72 11.04 -10.39
CA LYS A 142 -13.86 12.35 -9.72
C LYS A 142 -15.07 13.14 -10.21
N LYS A 143 -15.46 13.00 -11.46
CA LYS A 143 -16.67 13.63 -12.01
C LYS A 143 -17.94 13.09 -11.39
N ARG A 144 -18.02 11.78 -11.12
CA ARG A 144 -19.22 11.13 -10.59
C ARG A 144 -19.26 11.12 -9.07
N PHE A 145 -18.12 10.92 -8.44
CA PHE A 145 -17.96 10.79 -7.00
C PHE A 145 -16.78 11.66 -6.51
N PRO A 146 -17.00 12.97 -6.36
CA PRO A 146 -15.94 13.92 -5.96
C PRO A 146 -15.38 13.63 -4.57
N ASP A 147 -16.12 12.95 -3.71
CA ASP A 147 -15.74 12.54 -2.36
C ASP A 147 -14.81 11.32 -2.30
N ILE A 148 -14.69 10.57 -3.40
CA ILE A 148 -13.74 9.46 -3.47
C ILE A 148 -12.31 10.01 -3.57
N GLU A 149 -11.44 9.59 -2.64
CA GLU A 149 -9.99 9.76 -2.74
C GLU A 149 -9.44 8.83 -3.82
N VAL A 150 -8.53 9.32 -4.66
CA VAL A 150 -7.94 8.51 -5.73
C VAL A 150 -6.43 8.48 -5.60
N SER A 151 -5.89 7.28 -5.32
CA SER A 151 -4.47 6.96 -5.45
C SER A 151 -4.17 6.39 -6.82
N VAL A 152 -2.96 6.63 -7.31
CA VAL A 152 -2.49 6.15 -8.61
C VAL A 152 -1.11 5.53 -8.52
N SER A 153 -0.70 4.75 -9.53
CA SER A 153 0.64 4.18 -9.60
C SER A 153 1.67 5.23 -10.07
N ALA A 154 2.90 5.06 -9.56
CA ALA A 154 4.11 5.75 -9.99
C ALA A 154 5.26 4.76 -10.17
N TYR A 155 6.28 5.10 -10.97
CA TYR A 155 7.35 4.16 -11.34
C TYR A 155 8.71 4.82 -11.15
N PRO A 156 9.44 4.53 -10.05
CA PRO A 156 10.75 5.12 -9.79
C PRO A 156 11.80 4.81 -10.86
N GLU A 157 11.71 3.64 -11.48
CA GLU A 157 12.60 3.24 -12.56
C GLU A 157 11.97 3.57 -13.94
N LYS A 158 11.01 2.80 -14.36
CA LYS A 158 10.20 3.04 -15.56
C LYS A 158 9.13 1.92 -15.66
N HIS A 159 7.93 2.26 -16.09
CA HIS A 159 6.97 1.22 -16.47
C HIS A 159 7.51 0.44 -17.69
N PRO A 160 7.43 -0.90 -17.72
CA PRO A 160 7.95 -1.71 -18.82
C PRO A 160 7.50 -1.25 -20.21
N ASP A 161 6.23 -0.83 -20.36
CA ASP A 161 5.65 -0.38 -21.62
C ASP A 161 5.91 1.10 -21.93
N SER A 162 6.47 1.88 -20.99
CA SER A 162 6.73 3.29 -21.25
C SER A 162 8.01 3.50 -22.04
N PRO A 163 8.05 4.47 -22.96
CA PRO A 163 9.27 4.75 -23.72
C PRO A 163 10.37 5.32 -22.83
N THR A 164 10.04 6.22 -21.91
CA THR A 164 11.01 6.90 -21.02
C THR A 164 10.41 7.15 -19.64
N VAL A 165 11.27 7.47 -18.65
CA VAL A 165 10.84 7.89 -17.31
C VAL A 165 10.08 9.22 -17.38
N GLU A 166 10.45 10.11 -18.29
CA GLU A 166 9.76 11.38 -18.52
C GLU A 166 8.30 11.16 -18.93
N ALA A 167 8.06 10.20 -19.84
CA ALA A 167 6.69 9.83 -20.24
C ALA A 167 5.87 9.32 -19.08
N ASP A 168 6.46 8.56 -18.14
CA ASP A 168 5.78 8.13 -16.91
C ASP A 168 5.47 9.31 -15.99
N ILE A 169 6.37 10.28 -15.86
CA ILE A 169 6.15 11.49 -15.06
C ILE A 169 5.07 12.37 -15.70
N ASP A 170 5.05 12.51 -17.03
CA ASP A 170 4.00 13.26 -17.74
C ASP A 170 2.63 12.56 -17.57
N MET A 171 2.59 11.22 -17.60
CA MET A 171 1.38 10.46 -17.29
C MET A 171 0.96 10.64 -15.81
N LEU A 172 1.90 10.66 -14.86
CA LEU A 172 1.59 10.96 -13.46
C LEU A 172 1.00 12.37 -13.32
N LYS A 173 1.56 13.36 -14.01
CA LYS A 173 1.03 14.73 -14.03
C LYS A 173 -0.42 14.75 -14.53
N ALA A 174 -0.70 14.08 -15.65
CA ALA A 174 -2.05 13.98 -16.19
C ALA A 174 -3.04 13.32 -15.19
N LYS A 175 -2.60 12.30 -14.42
CA LYS A 175 -3.42 11.69 -13.36
C LYS A 175 -3.71 12.68 -12.22
N VAL A 176 -2.72 13.49 -11.83
CA VAL A 176 -2.87 14.52 -10.78
C VAL A 176 -3.81 15.64 -11.23
N GLU A 177 -3.65 16.12 -12.46
CA GLU A 177 -4.55 17.11 -13.06
C GLU A 177 -5.99 16.59 -13.18
N ALA A 178 -6.17 15.29 -13.36
CA ALA A 178 -7.47 14.63 -13.36
C ALA A 178 -8.08 14.46 -11.95
N GLY A 179 -7.33 14.73 -10.87
CA GLY A 179 -7.81 14.71 -9.49
C GLY A 179 -7.24 13.61 -8.59
N ALA A 180 -6.15 12.95 -9.00
CA ALA A 180 -5.44 12.04 -8.09
C ALA A 180 -4.76 12.82 -6.94
N THR A 181 -4.84 12.28 -5.74
CA THR A 181 -4.37 12.95 -4.51
C THR A 181 -3.16 12.29 -3.87
N ARG A 182 -2.77 11.11 -4.35
CA ARG A 182 -1.62 10.33 -3.88
C ARG A 182 -1.08 9.46 -5.00
N ALA A 183 0.24 9.28 -5.05
CA ALA A 183 0.86 8.29 -5.89
C ALA A 183 1.57 7.23 -5.04
N ILE A 184 1.33 5.95 -5.32
CA ILE A 184 2.01 4.82 -4.69
C ILE A 184 3.00 4.27 -5.72
N THR A 185 4.27 4.15 -5.34
CA THR A 185 5.27 3.68 -6.29
C THR A 185 5.24 2.17 -6.46
N GLN A 186 5.62 1.70 -7.66
CA GLN A 186 6.11 0.33 -7.79
C GLN A 186 7.23 0.12 -6.77
N PHE A 187 7.35 -1.11 -6.23
CA PHE A 187 8.45 -1.43 -5.32
C PHE A 187 9.80 -1.26 -6.04
N PHE A 188 10.80 -0.96 -5.27
CA PHE A 188 12.20 -0.78 -5.68
C PHE A 188 13.11 -1.30 -4.58
N PHE A 189 14.39 -1.53 -4.90
CA PHE A 189 15.37 -2.06 -3.95
C PHE A 189 16.59 -1.16 -3.79
N ASP A 190 16.65 -0.06 -4.51
CA ASP A 190 17.65 0.99 -4.41
C ASP A 190 16.96 2.32 -4.08
N ASN A 191 17.20 2.84 -2.89
CA ASN A 191 16.57 4.08 -2.42
C ASN A 191 16.94 5.30 -3.27
N GLU A 192 18.14 5.33 -3.83
CA GLU A 192 18.58 6.41 -4.72
C GLU A 192 17.69 6.55 -5.96
N LEU A 193 17.15 5.45 -6.48
CA LEU A 193 16.21 5.47 -7.61
C LEU A 193 14.93 6.22 -7.20
N TYR A 194 14.38 5.90 -6.03
CA TYR A 194 13.19 6.58 -5.52
C TYR A 194 13.45 8.06 -5.22
N LEU A 195 14.55 8.38 -4.56
CA LEU A 195 14.89 9.76 -4.19
C LEU A 195 15.06 10.65 -5.43
N ARG A 196 15.82 10.20 -6.43
CA ARG A 196 15.95 10.89 -7.71
C ARG A 196 14.62 11.03 -8.46
N TYR A 197 13.79 9.99 -8.44
CA TYR A 197 12.46 10.04 -9.03
C TYR A 197 11.58 11.08 -8.34
N ARG A 198 11.52 11.08 -7.01
CA ARG A 198 10.77 12.06 -6.21
C ARG A 198 11.18 13.48 -6.57
N ASP A 199 12.48 13.77 -6.65
CA ASP A 199 12.99 15.09 -6.97
C ASP A 199 12.61 15.50 -8.41
N ARG A 200 12.69 14.59 -9.38
CA ARG A 200 12.23 14.83 -10.78
C ARG A 200 10.73 15.11 -10.84
N VAL A 201 9.92 14.39 -10.08
CA VAL A 201 8.48 14.62 -9.99
C VAL A 201 8.19 16.02 -9.42
N ARG A 202 8.91 16.43 -8.37
CA ARG A 202 8.79 17.79 -7.80
C ARG A 202 9.16 18.89 -8.81
N THR A 203 10.24 18.71 -9.59
CA THR A 203 10.61 19.68 -10.63
C THR A 203 9.58 19.84 -11.73
N ARG A 204 8.68 18.87 -11.93
CA ARG A 204 7.54 18.93 -12.86
C ARG A 204 6.29 19.57 -12.25
N GLY A 205 6.39 20.11 -11.01
CA GLY A 205 5.27 20.76 -10.31
C GLY A 205 4.20 19.78 -9.82
N ILE A 206 4.58 18.56 -9.48
CA ILE A 206 3.68 17.55 -8.90
C ILE A 206 3.93 17.52 -7.39
N ASP A 207 2.98 18.03 -6.60
CA ASP A 207 3.12 18.23 -5.15
C ASP A 207 2.38 17.20 -4.28
N ILE A 208 1.65 16.26 -4.88
CA ILE A 208 0.99 15.19 -4.12
C ILE A 208 2.01 14.27 -3.43
N PRO A 209 1.65 13.59 -2.33
CA PRO A 209 2.49 12.56 -1.72
C PRO A 209 2.89 11.49 -2.74
N ILE A 210 4.20 11.23 -2.83
CA ILE A 210 4.78 10.09 -3.57
C ILE A 210 5.18 9.07 -2.53
N VAL A 211 4.32 8.08 -2.31
CA VAL A 211 4.47 7.08 -1.25
C VAL A 211 5.29 5.90 -1.75
N PRO A 212 6.46 5.61 -1.17
CA PRO A 212 7.25 4.45 -1.57
C PRO A 212 6.51 3.15 -1.27
N GLY A 213 6.41 2.31 -2.30
CA GLY A 213 5.94 0.93 -2.19
C GLY A 213 7.08 0.04 -1.73
N ILE A 214 6.93 -0.60 -0.58
CA ILE A 214 7.95 -1.47 0.03
C ILE A 214 7.52 -2.93 -0.08
N LEU A 215 8.35 -3.76 -0.71
CA LEU A 215 8.15 -5.20 -0.83
C LEU A 215 9.17 -5.95 0.05
N PRO A 216 8.79 -6.44 1.25
CA PRO A 216 9.68 -7.25 2.05
C PRO A 216 10.00 -8.59 1.38
N VAL A 217 11.28 -8.93 1.24
CA VAL A 217 11.73 -10.12 0.52
C VAL A 217 11.51 -11.37 1.35
N GLN A 218 10.51 -12.17 1.01
CA GLN A 218 10.24 -13.46 1.65
C GLN A 218 11.11 -14.60 1.08
N ASN A 219 11.28 -14.57 -0.23
CA ASN A 219 12.10 -15.53 -0.98
C ASN A 219 12.81 -14.77 -2.09
N PHE A 220 14.13 -14.68 -2.00
CA PHE A 220 14.95 -13.87 -2.92
C PHE A 220 14.77 -14.28 -4.39
N LYS A 221 14.81 -15.59 -4.70
CA LYS A 221 14.67 -16.09 -6.06
C LYS A 221 13.31 -15.71 -6.68
N GLN A 222 12.23 -15.87 -5.91
CA GLN A 222 10.88 -15.52 -6.36
C GLN A 222 10.73 -14.01 -6.50
N THR A 223 11.25 -13.24 -5.54
CA THR A 223 11.21 -11.79 -5.57
C THR A 223 11.98 -11.22 -6.74
N LYS A 224 13.18 -11.77 -7.06
CA LYS A 224 13.96 -11.36 -8.22
C LYS A 224 13.20 -11.59 -9.53
N ALA A 225 12.64 -12.78 -9.72
CA ALA A 225 11.86 -13.08 -10.91
C ALA A 225 10.57 -12.23 -11.03
N PHE A 226 9.99 -11.84 -9.89
CA PHE A 226 8.85 -10.94 -9.87
C PHE A 226 9.26 -9.50 -10.21
N ALA A 227 10.37 -9.01 -9.65
CA ALA A 227 10.94 -7.70 -9.91
C ALA A 227 11.26 -7.50 -11.40
N GLU A 228 11.93 -8.47 -12.02
CA GLU A 228 12.24 -8.45 -13.44
C GLU A 228 10.99 -8.27 -14.32
N ARG A 229 9.89 -8.95 -13.97
CA ARG A 229 8.62 -8.80 -14.70
C ARG A 229 7.97 -7.43 -14.50
N CYS A 230 8.15 -6.84 -13.33
CA CYS A 230 7.60 -5.52 -12.98
C CYS A 230 8.49 -4.36 -13.42
N GLY A 231 9.65 -4.63 -14.03
CA GLY A 231 10.61 -3.61 -14.44
C GLY A 231 11.39 -2.97 -13.29
N ALA A 232 11.44 -3.65 -12.13
CA ALA A 232 12.23 -3.22 -10.99
C ALA A 232 13.59 -3.92 -10.99
N SER A 233 14.67 -3.15 -10.85
CA SER A 233 16.03 -3.67 -10.78
C SER A 233 16.34 -4.22 -9.39
N VAL A 234 17.15 -5.28 -9.34
CA VAL A 234 17.63 -5.86 -8.08
C VAL A 234 19.14 -5.64 -8.00
N PRO A 235 19.63 -4.82 -7.05
CA PRO A 235 21.06 -4.56 -6.93
C PRO A 235 21.86 -5.83 -6.63
N ALA A 236 23.09 -5.91 -7.16
CA ALA A 236 23.94 -7.11 -7.00
C ALA A 236 24.21 -7.45 -5.53
N TRP A 237 24.42 -6.44 -4.68
CA TRP A 237 24.66 -6.62 -3.25
C TRP A 237 23.52 -7.30 -2.50
N TRP A 238 22.27 -7.20 -3.03
CA TRP A 238 21.15 -7.95 -2.47
C TRP A 238 21.32 -9.45 -2.67
N ALA A 239 21.76 -9.87 -3.86
CA ALA A 239 22.03 -11.27 -4.14
C ALA A 239 23.09 -11.84 -3.18
N GLU A 240 24.12 -11.06 -2.88
CA GLU A 240 25.20 -11.43 -1.95
C GLU A 240 24.67 -11.65 -0.52
N ARG A 241 23.74 -10.77 -0.04
CA ARG A 241 23.14 -10.91 1.31
C ARG A 241 22.27 -12.17 1.47
N PHE A 242 21.71 -12.68 0.38
CA PHE A 242 20.86 -13.89 0.39
C PHE A 242 21.60 -15.14 -0.10
N ALA A 243 22.88 -15.04 -0.48
CA ALA A 243 23.66 -16.16 -0.95
C ALA A 243 23.76 -17.26 0.11
N GLY A 244 23.57 -18.53 -0.30
CA GLY A 244 23.65 -19.68 0.60
C GLY A 244 22.44 -19.89 1.53
N LEU A 245 21.43 -19.03 1.52
CA LEU A 245 20.27 -19.10 2.43
C LEU A 245 19.03 -19.80 1.85
N ASN A 246 19.17 -20.50 0.73
CA ASN A 246 18.02 -21.17 0.10
C ASN A 246 17.39 -22.23 1.02
N ASP A 247 18.22 -22.99 1.71
CA ASP A 247 17.82 -24.10 2.58
C ASP A 247 17.76 -23.73 4.07
N ASP A 248 18.00 -22.43 4.40
CA ASP A 248 17.88 -21.88 5.75
C ASP A 248 16.81 -20.78 5.80
N PRO A 249 15.52 -21.14 5.91
CA PRO A 249 14.43 -20.18 5.93
C PRO A 249 14.43 -19.28 7.17
N ALA A 250 14.98 -19.74 8.29
CA ALA A 250 15.04 -18.99 9.54
C ALA A 250 16.03 -17.82 9.41
N THR A 251 17.27 -18.08 9.01
CA THR A 251 18.27 -17.04 8.78
C THR A 251 17.86 -16.13 7.63
N ARG A 252 17.31 -16.66 6.54
CA ARG A 252 16.80 -15.86 5.44
C ARG A 252 15.74 -14.85 5.89
N LYS A 253 14.82 -15.23 6.79
CA LYS A 253 13.80 -14.32 7.34
C LYS A 253 14.43 -13.19 8.17
N LEU A 254 15.47 -13.47 8.94
CA LEU A 254 16.21 -12.44 9.70
C LEU A 254 16.93 -11.46 8.78
N ILE A 255 17.62 -11.95 7.77
CA ILE A 255 18.29 -11.10 6.76
C ILE A 255 17.25 -10.25 6.00
N ALA A 256 16.13 -10.84 5.61
CA ALA A 256 15.05 -10.11 4.95
C ALA A 256 14.50 -8.96 5.81
N ALA A 257 14.33 -9.20 7.10
CA ALA A 257 13.90 -8.16 8.04
C ALA A 257 14.93 -7.05 8.19
N ALA A 258 16.22 -7.39 8.29
CA ALA A 258 17.31 -6.42 8.40
C ALA A 258 17.42 -5.55 7.14
N VAL A 259 17.43 -6.15 5.96
CA VAL A 259 17.53 -5.42 4.67
C VAL A 259 16.34 -4.47 4.47
N ALA A 260 15.11 -4.94 4.75
CA ALA A 260 13.94 -4.09 4.63
C ALA A 260 13.93 -2.96 5.68
N ALA A 261 14.44 -3.22 6.88
CA ALA A 261 14.59 -2.19 7.91
C ALA A 261 15.63 -1.13 7.50
N GLU A 262 16.78 -1.54 6.98
CA GLU A 262 17.79 -0.62 6.44
C GLU A 262 17.19 0.27 5.35
N GLN A 263 16.46 -0.31 4.40
CA GLN A 263 15.79 0.41 3.32
C GLN A 263 14.84 1.49 3.87
N VAL A 264 13.96 1.11 4.79
CA VAL A 264 12.92 2.01 5.30
C VAL A 264 13.52 3.09 6.22
N LEU A 265 14.49 2.75 7.07
CA LEU A 265 15.15 3.72 7.94
C LEU A 265 15.94 4.76 7.16
N ASP A 266 16.64 4.36 6.10
CA ASP A 266 17.34 5.28 5.22
C ASP A 266 16.35 6.24 4.52
N LEU A 267 15.20 5.75 4.05
CA LEU A 267 14.14 6.61 3.51
C LEU A 267 13.60 7.61 4.53
N VAL A 268 13.43 7.20 5.81
CA VAL A 268 13.04 8.11 6.91
C VAL A 268 14.10 9.19 7.12
N ASP A 269 15.39 8.85 7.08
CA ASP A 269 16.48 9.81 7.19
C ASP A 269 16.50 10.83 6.04
N HIS A 270 15.97 10.44 4.86
CA HIS A 270 15.76 11.32 3.71
C HIS A 270 14.38 12.02 3.69
N GLY A 271 13.69 12.04 4.84
CA GLY A 271 12.45 12.80 5.06
C GLY A 271 11.18 12.13 4.52
N VAL A 272 11.20 10.84 4.25
CA VAL A 272 9.99 10.10 3.88
C VAL A 272 9.14 9.85 5.12
N THR A 273 7.88 10.23 5.05
CA THR A 273 6.92 10.20 6.18
C THR A 273 5.77 9.21 5.97
N ASP A 274 5.66 8.63 4.78
CA ASP A 274 4.56 7.76 4.41
C ASP A 274 5.10 6.52 3.69
N PHE A 275 4.57 5.34 4.02
CA PHE A 275 4.98 4.06 3.43
C PHE A 275 3.78 3.21 3.07
N HIS A 276 3.87 2.52 1.93
CA HIS A 276 2.91 1.52 1.50
C HIS A 276 3.58 0.15 1.43
N PHE A 277 3.11 -0.82 2.22
CA PHE A 277 3.71 -2.15 2.29
C PHE A 277 2.93 -3.17 1.47
N TYR A 278 3.58 -3.80 0.52
CA TYR A 278 3.10 -4.97 -0.22
C TYR A 278 3.21 -6.20 0.68
N THR A 279 2.16 -6.50 1.44
CA THR A 279 2.22 -7.52 2.50
C THR A 279 2.34 -8.96 1.97
N MET A 280 1.92 -9.21 0.76
CA MET A 280 1.77 -10.56 0.18
C MET A 280 0.91 -11.48 1.08
N ASN A 281 -0.05 -10.89 1.81
CA ASN A 281 -0.88 -11.54 2.86
C ASN A 281 -0.04 -12.23 3.95
N ARG A 282 1.08 -11.61 4.35
CA ARG A 282 1.98 -12.08 5.40
C ARG A 282 2.36 -10.91 6.32
N ALA A 283 2.04 -11.03 7.60
CA ALA A 283 2.24 -9.95 8.56
C ALA A 283 3.68 -9.84 9.09
N ASP A 284 4.39 -10.93 9.23
CA ASP A 284 5.59 -11.02 10.09
C ASP A 284 6.66 -9.97 9.80
N LEU A 285 7.14 -9.88 8.55
CA LEU A 285 8.17 -8.91 8.18
C LEU A 285 7.65 -7.48 8.23
N VAL A 286 6.44 -7.25 7.72
CA VAL A 286 5.81 -5.92 7.75
C VAL A 286 5.61 -5.44 9.19
N TYR A 287 5.12 -6.30 10.08
CA TYR A 287 4.96 -5.97 11.49
C TYR A 287 6.31 -5.63 12.17
N ALA A 288 7.35 -6.42 11.89
CA ALA A 288 8.68 -6.16 12.43
C ALA A 288 9.24 -4.80 11.94
N ILE A 289 9.09 -4.49 10.65
CA ILE A 289 9.52 -3.21 10.06
C ILE A 289 8.74 -2.06 10.71
N CYS A 290 7.43 -2.15 10.82
CA CYS A 290 6.59 -1.14 11.47
C CYS A 290 7.03 -0.93 12.94
N HIS A 291 7.39 -2.01 13.64
CA HIS A 291 7.89 -1.95 15.00
C HIS A 291 9.24 -1.20 15.11
N LEU A 292 10.15 -1.42 14.15
CA LEU A 292 11.42 -0.69 14.04
C LEU A 292 11.22 0.80 13.73
N LEU A 293 10.17 1.14 12.99
CA LEU A 293 9.73 2.54 12.74
C LEU A 293 9.09 3.21 13.97
N GLY A 294 9.02 2.52 15.11
CA GLY A 294 8.40 3.04 16.32
C GLY A 294 6.89 2.91 16.39
N LEU A 295 6.27 2.28 15.39
CA LEU A 295 4.84 2.02 15.40
C LEU A 295 4.50 0.91 16.39
N ARG A 296 3.46 1.12 17.17
CA ARG A 296 3.00 0.16 18.18
C ARG A 296 1.51 -0.07 18.04
N PRO A 297 1.02 -1.28 18.36
CA PRO A 297 -0.41 -1.52 18.44
C PRO A 297 -1.08 -0.48 19.34
N LYS A 298 -2.10 0.17 18.84
CA LYS A 298 -2.97 0.97 19.69
C LYS A 298 -3.77 -0.01 20.54
N THR A 299 -3.57 0.03 21.86
CA THR A 299 -4.41 -0.71 22.78
C THR A 299 -5.84 -0.24 22.53
N GLN A 300 -6.78 -1.14 22.27
CA GLN A 300 -8.20 -0.81 22.37
C GLN A 300 -8.39 -0.33 23.80
N GLN A 301 -8.60 0.96 24.00
CA GLN A 301 -9.16 1.45 25.24
C GLN A 301 -10.52 0.77 25.33
N ALA A 302 -10.63 -0.19 26.25
CA ALA A 302 -11.90 -0.72 26.64
C ALA A 302 -12.79 0.49 26.94
N THR A 303 -13.85 0.66 26.17
CA THR A 303 -14.96 1.53 26.52
C THR A 303 -15.69 0.87 27.68
N ASP A 304 -15.06 0.84 28.85
CA ASP A 304 -15.73 0.69 30.13
C ASP A 304 -16.47 2.01 30.38
N ALA A 305 -17.55 2.21 29.65
CA ALA A 305 -18.60 3.07 30.10
C ALA A 305 -19.15 2.44 31.37
N VAL A 306 -18.62 2.90 32.50
CA VAL A 306 -19.24 2.68 33.80
C VAL A 306 -20.65 3.25 33.68
N VAL A 307 -21.63 2.40 33.51
CA VAL A 307 -23.03 2.72 33.72
C VAL A 307 -23.17 2.95 35.21
N GLU A 308 -23.03 4.21 35.66
CA GLU A 308 -23.46 4.63 36.98
C GLU A 308 -24.99 4.43 37.07
N LEU A 309 -25.39 3.36 37.73
CA LEU A 309 -26.77 3.18 38.13
C LEU A 309 -27.13 4.29 39.14
N PRO A 310 -28.22 5.03 38.94
CA PRO A 310 -28.63 6.06 39.89
C PRO A 310 -28.93 5.44 41.25
N SER A 311 -28.20 5.86 42.28
CA SER A 311 -28.42 5.49 43.68
C SER A 311 -29.81 6.00 44.11
N GLY A 312 -30.76 5.09 44.17
CA GLY A 312 -32.11 5.35 44.74
C GLY A 312 -31.99 5.73 46.20
N LYS A 313 -32.31 6.96 46.55
CA LYS A 313 -32.56 7.39 47.92
C LYS A 313 -33.80 6.65 48.44
N ARG A 314 -33.59 5.77 49.37
CA ARG A 314 -34.71 5.30 50.27
C ARG A 314 -34.97 6.38 51.29
N GLU A 315 -36.07 7.10 51.12
CA GLU A 315 -36.68 7.85 52.20
C GLU A 315 -37.33 6.85 53.18
N MET A 316 -36.79 6.80 54.39
CA MET A 316 -37.46 6.17 55.50
C MET A 316 -38.46 7.18 56.07
N SER A 317 -39.74 6.95 55.82
CA SER A 317 -40.85 7.57 56.53
C SER A 317 -41.00 6.93 57.89
N THR A 318 -40.68 7.64 58.94
CA THR A 318 -41.10 7.38 60.31
C THR A 318 -42.41 8.09 60.57
N GLN A 319 -43.48 7.33 60.77
CA GLN A 319 -44.66 7.81 61.48
C GLN A 319 -44.94 6.91 62.67
N GLY A 320 -45.02 7.60 63.84
CA GLY A 320 -45.86 7.52 64.97
C GLY A 320 -45.83 6.34 65.84
#